data_69f2cb6715829b73ba7b5819ba02af8e
#
_entry.id   69f2cb6715829b73ba7b5819ba02af8e
#
_cell.length_a   1.000
_cell.length_b   1.000
_cell.length_c   1.000
_cell.angle_alpha   90.00
_cell.angle_beta   90.00
_cell.angle_gamma   90.00
#
_symmetry.space_group_name_H-M   'P 1'
#
loop_
_entity.id
_entity.type
_entity.pdbx_description
1 polymer ?
#
loop_
_entity_poly.entity_id
_entity_poly.type
_entity_poly.pdbx_seq_one_letter_code
_entity_poly.pdbx_strand_id
1 'polypeptide(L)'
;MADSDSILSGQPLFGPGKNWYLYLIVLLFAGAIYVGCIVSPPSLMDDVDSVQAQIARNMLVSGDWVTARLDGVPYLEKPPLIYWTIALSYKIFGVHDWSARIPIALSALALCWLTVAFGIWAFGKRAGFYAGLCMSTCVGLFLFTRVLIPDVTLTFTTALAMWAFLRAMDDEEPHPRLWAFLFAASLGAGLLLKSLIAVVFPVGAAIVYLLFTRQLFSWNVWKRLHPFSGALVILLLAAPWHILATLRNPPYFVFTLHSGPHSYHGFLWFFFINEQLLRFLNLRYPRDYNTVPRLYFWLFHLIWLFPWSVYFPAVAKLSFKPVDRAGRARLLSLCWLGFVLIFFTFSTTQEYYSMPCYPALALLLGSAMAAENVWVRRGTRALVVITACAAIAAFAIYWNVRNLPAPGDISSALSRNPKSYSLSLGHMLDLTLPSFAYLRVPLLLAAIAFLLGALGNLRCKGLRAFLASAIMMVLFFHAARAAMVVFDPYLSSRPLADMLLKSPQGALIVERHYYPTSSIFFYTNRTALLLNGRVLNLEYGSNAPGAADVFIDDQKFANLWTTQPRFYLVCAQTSLPRLQTLVGPANLDVVAQSGGKILLTNHPLPTSAAPAPQSGS
;
A
#
# COMPACT_ATOMS: atom_id res chain seq x y z
N MET A 1 -30.96 33.92 18.97
CA MET A 1 -29.67 33.19 18.94
C MET A 1 -29.24 33.19 17.49
N ALA A 2 -28.35 34.14 17.14
CA ALA A 2 -27.92 34.38 15.77
C ALA A 2 -27.09 33.17 15.25
N ASP A 3 -27.35 32.82 14.01
CA ASP A 3 -26.70 31.75 13.25
C ASP A 3 -25.18 31.89 13.27
N SER A 4 -24.52 30.96 13.96
CA SER A 4 -23.06 30.84 13.98
C SER A 4 -22.47 30.24 12.68
N ASP A 5 -23.25 30.17 11.61
CA ASP A 5 -22.81 29.69 10.29
C ASP A 5 -22.10 30.74 9.43
N SER A 6 -21.98 31.97 9.94
CA SER A 6 -21.39 33.12 9.23
C SER A 6 -19.89 33.35 9.45
N ILE A 7 -19.16 32.42 10.06
CA ILE A 7 -17.75 32.64 10.45
C ILE A 7 -16.73 32.37 9.32
N LEU A 8 -17.16 31.70 8.23
CA LEU A 8 -16.29 31.47 7.06
C LEU A 8 -16.95 32.04 5.79
N SER A 9 -17.03 33.37 5.67
CA SER A 9 -17.70 34.13 4.59
C SER A 9 -19.23 33.99 4.63
N GLY A 10 -19.98 35.05 4.48
CA GLY A 10 -21.44 35.12 4.59
C GLY A 10 -22.26 34.36 3.54
N GLN A 11 -21.74 33.25 3.01
CA GLN A 11 -22.43 32.30 2.13
C GLN A 11 -22.39 30.90 2.73
N PRO A 12 -23.48 30.14 2.71
CA PRO A 12 -23.52 28.76 3.19
C PRO A 12 -22.56 27.87 2.37
N LEU A 13 -21.80 27.03 3.04
CA LEU A 13 -20.77 26.14 2.43
C LEU A 13 -21.30 25.31 1.25
N PHE A 14 -22.61 25.08 1.16
CA PHE A 14 -23.27 24.30 0.12
C PHE A 14 -24.23 25.12 -0.76
N GLY A 15 -24.14 26.49 -0.74
CA GLY A 15 -24.98 27.38 -1.55
C GLY A 15 -24.74 27.26 -3.06
N PRO A 16 -25.56 27.95 -3.89
CA PRO A 16 -25.39 28.00 -5.34
C PRO A 16 -24.15 28.83 -5.68
N GLY A 17 -23.01 28.20 -5.89
CA GLY A 17 -21.74 28.85 -6.20
C GLY A 17 -20.72 27.89 -6.78
N LYS A 18 -19.52 28.37 -7.06
CA LYS A 18 -18.41 27.56 -7.54
C LYS A 18 -18.06 26.49 -6.50
N ASN A 19 -17.83 25.23 -6.94
CA ASN A 19 -17.60 24.09 -6.04
C ASN A 19 -16.11 23.84 -5.69
N TRP A 20 -15.20 24.64 -6.23
CA TRP A 20 -13.75 24.45 -6.14
C TRP A 20 -13.25 24.34 -4.69
N TYR A 21 -13.85 25.07 -3.76
CA TYR A 21 -13.45 25.07 -2.35
C TYR A 21 -13.71 23.71 -1.66
N LEU A 22 -14.72 22.94 -2.10
CA LEU A 22 -14.97 21.60 -1.56
C LEU A 22 -13.82 20.65 -1.92
N TYR A 23 -13.36 20.72 -3.16
CA TYR A 23 -12.17 20.00 -3.60
C TYR A 23 -10.94 20.45 -2.85
N LEU A 24 -10.74 21.77 -2.70
CA LEU A 24 -9.60 22.33 -1.99
C LEU A 24 -9.55 21.87 -0.53
N ILE A 25 -10.66 21.90 0.20
CA ILE A 25 -10.70 21.44 1.60
C ILE A 25 -10.33 19.97 1.68
N VAL A 26 -10.89 19.09 0.85
CA VAL A 26 -10.54 17.66 0.85
C VAL A 26 -9.08 17.46 0.46
N LEU A 27 -8.56 18.21 -0.52
CA LEU A 27 -7.15 18.14 -0.92
C LEU A 27 -6.21 18.69 0.17
N LEU A 28 -6.65 19.64 0.99
CA LEU A 28 -5.87 20.09 2.16
C LEU A 28 -5.78 18.98 3.23
N PHE A 29 -6.89 18.27 3.52
CA PHE A 29 -6.86 17.11 4.40
C PHE A 29 -5.96 16.00 3.84
N ALA A 30 -6.16 15.64 2.57
CA ALA A 30 -5.36 14.64 1.89
C ALA A 30 -3.88 15.05 1.82
N GLY A 31 -3.58 16.33 1.50
CA GLY A 31 -2.23 16.88 1.46
C GLY A 31 -1.53 16.82 2.82
N ALA A 32 -2.23 17.23 3.89
CA ALA A 32 -1.70 17.15 5.25
C ALA A 32 -1.30 15.72 5.65
N ILE A 33 -2.00 14.71 5.11
CA ILE A 33 -1.72 13.30 5.39
C ILE A 33 -0.68 12.75 4.41
N TYR A 34 -0.95 12.77 3.10
CA TYR A 34 -0.20 11.99 2.10
C TYR A 34 1.07 12.68 1.61
N VAL A 35 1.16 14.02 1.59
CA VAL A 35 2.42 14.72 1.32
C VAL A 35 3.44 14.42 2.42
N GLY A 36 3.01 14.37 3.68
CA GLY A 36 3.89 13.95 4.77
C GLY A 36 4.38 12.51 4.65
N CYS A 37 3.63 11.65 3.94
CA CYS A 37 4.04 10.26 3.65
C CYS A 37 5.26 10.16 2.73
N ILE A 38 5.56 11.21 1.97
CA ILE A 38 6.74 11.25 1.08
C ILE A 38 8.03 11.22 1.90
N VAL A 39 8.08 11.94 3.01
CA VAL A 39 9.31 12.12 3.81
C VAL A 39 9.34 11.32 5.11
N SER A 40 8.32 10.56 5.45
CA SER A 40 8.24 9.84 6.72
C SER A 40 7.50 8.50 6.59
N PRO A 41 8.06 7.36 7.04
CA PRO A 41 9.37 7.26 7.74
C PRO A 41 10.52 7.69 6.86
N PRO A 42 11.69 8.10 7.45
CA PRO A 42 12.80 8.66 6.67
C PRO A 42 13.44 7.64 5.73
N SER A 43 13.37 6.34 6.04
CA SER A 43 13.96 5.28 5.22
C SER A 43 12.89 4.50 4.43
N LEU A 44 13.30 3.92 3.30
CA LEU A 44 12.52 2.87 2.64
C LEU A 44 12.53 1.63 3.52
N MET A 45 11.36 1.05 3.73
CA MET A 45 11.24 -0.21 4.46
C MET A 45 11.85 -1.35 3.65
N ASP A 46 12.44 -2.30 4.34
CA ASP A 46 12.81 -3.58 3.75
C ASP A 46 11.58 -4.29 3.18
N ASP A 47 11.80 -5.30 2.36
CA ASP A 47 10.79 -6.02 1.62
C ASP A 47 10.21 -5.15 0.49
N VAL A 48 8.94 -4.78 0.52
CA VAL A 48 8.23 -4.26 -0.64
C VAL A 48 8.74 -2.89 -1.10
N ASP A 49 8.98 -1.92 -0.20
CA ASP A 49 9.35 -0.55 -0.59
C ASP A 49 10.66 -0.51 -1.34
N SER A 50 11.71 -1.05 -0.73
CA SER A 50 13.05 -1.03 -1.30
C SER A 50 13.14 -1.86 -2.57
N VAL A 51 12.37 -2.95 -2.67
CA VAL A 51 12.28 -3.79 -3.87
C VAL A 51 11.71 -2.99 -5.05
N GLN A 52 10.57 -2.32 -4.87
CA GLN A 52 9.95 -1.53 -5.94
C GLN A 52 10.85 -0.35 -6.36
N ALA A 53 11.43 0.33 -5.36
CA ALA A 53 12.35 1.45 -5.56
C ALA A 53 13.62 1.03 -6.32
N GLN A 54 14.21 -0.12 -5.96
CA GLN A 54 15.41 -0.65 -6.61
C GLN A 54 15.13 -1.12 -8.04
N ILE A 55 13.99 -1.78 -8.30
CA ILE A 55 13.60 -2.16 -9.66
C ILE A 55 13.49 -0.93 -10.55
N ALA A 56 12.81 0.12 -10.08
CA ALA A 56 12.67 1.37 -10.84
C ALA A 56 14.03 2.02 -11.13
N ARG A 57 14.95 2.00 -10.15
CA ARG A 57 16.34 2.45 -10.33
C ARG A 57 17.09 1.61 -11.36
N ASN A 58 16.97 0.28 -11.28
CA ASN A 58 17.63 -0.63 -12.21
C ASN A 58 17.13 -0.42 -13.64
N MET A 59 15.82 -0.22 -13.85
CA MET A 59 15.24 0.11 -15.15
C MET A 59 15.81 1.44 -15.70
N LEU A 60 15.94 2.46 -14.85
CA LEU A 60 16.45 3.77 -15.24
C LEU A 60 17.94 3.69 -15.64
N VAL A 61 18.75 2.94 -14.88
CA VAL A 61 20.20 2.83 -15.09
C VAL A 61 20.52 1.92 -16.26
N SER A 62 19.84 0.77 -16.39
CA SER A 62 20.09 -0.21 -17.46
C SER A 62 19.47 0.17 -18.80
N GLY A 63 18.43 1.04 -18.79
CA GLY A 63 17.60 1.31 -19.98
C GLY A 63 16.65 0.17 -20.35
N ASP A 64 16.58 -0.90 -19.57
CA ASP A 64 15.61 -2.00 -19.77
C ASP A 64 14.27 -1.68 -19.08
N TRP A 65 13.36 -1.09 -19.83
CA TRP A 65 12.02 -0.72 -19.38
C TRP A 65 11.00 -1.88 -19.44
N VAL A 66 11.43 -3.06 -19.86
CA VAL A 66 10.55 -4.22 -20.10
C VAL A 66 10.67 -5.26 -19.00
N THR A 67 11.89 -5.73 -18.72
CA THR A 67 12.15 -6.79 -17.75
C THR A 67 12.65 -6.19 -16.43
N ALA A 68 11.85 -6.31 -15.38
CA ALA A 68 12.28 -5.96 -14.02
C ALA A 68 13.37 -6.92 -13.55
N ARG A 69 14.39 -6.41 -12.85
CA ARG A 69 15.48 -7.21 -12.28
C ARG A 69 15.84 -6.76 -10.87
N LEU A 70 16.17 -7.75 -10.04
CA LEU A 70 16.74 -7.55 -8.71
C LEU A 70 18.06 -8.32 -8.65
N ASP A 71 19.14 -7.63 -8.31
CA ASP A 71 20.49 -8.20 -8.26
C ASP A 71 20.87 -8.97 -9.53
N GLY A 72 20.44 -8.50 -10.71
CA GLY A 72 20.62 -9.13 -12.00
C GLY A 72 19.67 -10.28 -12.33
N VAL A 73 18.86 -10.74 -11.37
CA VAL A 73 17.87 -11.82 -11.54
C VAL A 73 16.56 -11.24 -12.06
N PRO A 74 15.92 -11.82 -13.11
CA PRO A 74 14.61 -11.39 -13.60
C PRO A 74 13.53 -11.51 -12.53
N TYR A 75 12.71 -10.45 -12.40
CA TYR A 75 11.60 -10.36 -11.46
C TYR A 75 10.29 -10.17 -12.23
N LEU A 76 9.56 -11.27 -12.50
CA LEU A 76 8.47 -11.32 -13.48
C LEU A 76 7.07 -11.19 -12.87
N GLU A 77 6.96 -10.86 -11.58
CA GLU A 77 5.71 -10.91 -10.81
C GLU A 77 4.73 -9.79 -11.19
N LYS A 78 5.22 -8.59 -11.46
CA LYS A 78 4.36 -7.39 -11.56
C LYS A 78 4.52 -6.65 -12.88
N PRO A 79 3.42 -6.02 -13.37
CA PRO A 79 3.46 -5.16 -14.53
C PRO A 79 4.23 -3.86 -14.24
N PRO A 80 4.65 -3.09 -15.27
CA PRO A 80 5.71 -2.10 -15.17
C PRO A 80 5.26 -0.71 -14.71
N LEU A 81 3.98 -0.35 -14.75
CA LEU A 81 3.55 1.05 -14.63
C LEU A 81 3.96 1.69 -13.30
N ILE A 82 3.96 0.92 -12.19
CA ILE A 82 4.47 1.41 -10.90
C ILE A 82 5.98 1.75 -10.99
N TYR A 83 6.77 0.89 -11.60
CA TYR A 83 8.21 1.11 -11.79
C TYR A 83 8.49 2.31 -12.70
N TRP A 84 7.73 2.42 -13.80
CA TRP A 84 7.85 3.54 -14.74
C TRP A 84 7.54 4.87 -14.09
N THR A 85 6.49 4.95 -13.25
CA THR A 85 6.15 6.18 -12.53
C THR A 85 7.20 6.56 -11.49
N ILE A 86 7.76 5.58 -10.77
CA ILE A 86 8.88 5.81 -9.83
C ILE A 86 10.14 6.23 -10.60
N ALA A 87 10.48 5.55 -11.70
CA ALA A 87 11.64 5.90 -12.52
C ALA A 87 11.52 7.29 -13.16
N LEU A 88 10.30 7.70 -13.56
CA LEU A 88 10.04 9.06 -14.01
C LEU A 88 10.27 10.08 -12.89
N SER A 89 9.81 9.79 -11.67
CA SER A 89 10.08 10.62 -10.50
C SER A 89 11.59 10.72 -10.23
N TYR A 90 12.34 9.62 -10.35
CA TYR A 90 13.80 9.62 -10.22
C TYR A 90 14.50 10.45 -11.30
N LYS A 91 13.99 10.43 -12.52
CA LYS A 91 14.54 11.25 -13.61
C LYS A 91 14.37 12.75 -13.36
N ILE A 92 13.31 13.15 -12.66
CA ILE A 92 13.00 14.56 -12.36
C ILE A 92 13.70 15.04 -11.08
N PHE A 93 13.66 14.23 -10.03
CA PHE A 93 14.06 14.63 -8.67
C PHE A 93 15.33 13.94 -8.16
N GLY A 94 15.94 13.06 -8.95
CA GLY A 94 17.05 12.20 -8.50
C GLY A 94 16.57 10.95 -7.77
N VAL A 95 17.48 9.99 -7.59
CA VAL A 95 17.21 8.71 -6.93
C VAL A 95 17.31 8.91 -5.41
N HIS A 96 16.16 9.10 -4.79
CA HIS A 96 16.01 9.27 -3.34
C HIS A 96 14.85 8.41 -2.82
N ASP A 97 14.85 8.11 -1.55
CA ASP A 97 13.75 7.43 -0.86
C ASP A 97 12.42 8.21 -0.96
N TRP A 98 12.46 9.53 -0.75
CA TRP A 98 11.30 10.39 -0.85
C TRP A 98 10.77 10.51 -2.31
N SER A 99 11.64 10.55 -3.30
CA SER A 99 11.21 10.65 -4.71
C SER A 99 10.54 9.36 -5.21
N ALA A 100 10.89 8.19 -4.65
CA ALA A 100 10.17 6.94 -4.91
C ALA A 100 8.69 6.99 -4.47
N ARG A 101 8.38 7.74 -3.43
CA ARG A 101 7.03 7.82 -2.82
C ARG A 101 6.09 8.84 -3.48
N ILE A 102 6.63 9.78 -4.27
CA ILE A 102 5.82 10.82 -4.95
C ILE A 102 4.67 10.24 -5.77
N PRO A 103 4.85 9.22 -6.64
CA PRO A 103 3.77 8.70 -7.46
C PRO A 103 2.59 8.14 -6.64
N ILE A 104 2.88 7.49 -5.52
CA ILE A 104 1.86 6.95 -4.60
C ILE A 104 1.09 8.08 -3.91
N ALA A 105 1.79 9.11 -3.43
CA ALA A 105 1.16 10.29 -2.81
C ALA A 105 0.25 11.02 -3.80
N LEU A 106 0.71 11.24 -5.03
CA LEU A 106 -0.10 11.86 -6.09
C LEU A 106 -1.32 11.01 -6.44
N SER A 107 -1.18 9.69 -6.49
CA SER A 107 -2.31 8.78 -6.73
C SER A 107 -3.34 8.86 -5.61
N ALA A 108 -2.92 8.98 -4.34
CA ALA A 108 -3.82 9.15 -3.20
C ALA A 108 -4.58 10.49 -3.26
N LEU A 109 -3.88 11.59 -3.58
CA LEU A 109 -4.51 12.91 -3.78
C LEU A 109 -5.52 12.88 -4.93
N ALA A 110 -5.14 12.30 -6.08
CA ALA A 110 -6.00 12.15 -7.23
C ALA A 110 -7.24 11.30 -6.93
N LEU A 111 -7.09 10.22 -6.16
CA LEU A 111 -8.19 9.37 -5.71
C LEU A 111 -9.18 10.12 -4.81
N CYS A 112 -8.68 10.92 -3.86
CA CYS A 112 -9.52 11.75 -3.01
C CYS A 112 -10.29 12.79 -3.83
N TRP A 113 -9.62 13.47 -4.76
CA TRP A 113 -10.23 14.42 -5.69
C TRP A 113 -11.30 13.75 -6.56
N LEU A 114 -10.99 12.59 -7.15
CA LEU A 114 -11.91 11.81 -7.98
C LEU A 114 -13.16 11.41 -7.19
N THR A 115 -13.00 11.00 -5.93
CA THR A 115 -14.12 10.60 -5.07
C THR A 115 -15.07 11.77 -4.79
N VAL A 116 -14.53 13.00 -4.55
CA VAL A 116 -15.34 14.22 -4.46
C VAL A 116 -16.11 14.46 -5.76
N ALA A 117 -15.42 14.40 -6.91
CA ALA A 117 -16.01 14.69 -8.22
C ALA A 117 -17.12 13.70 -8.55
N PHE A 118 -16.88 12.42 -8.38
CA PHE A 118 -17.88 11.37 -8.55
C PHE A 118 -19.07 11.58 -7.61
N GLY A 119 -18.80 11.82 -6.32
CA GLY A 119 -19.87 12.03 -5.32
C GLY A 119 -20.70 13.28 -5.59
N ILE A 120 -20.09 14.40 -6.01
CA ILE A 120 -20.83 15.62 -6.39
C ILE A 120 -21.72 15.38 -7.61
N TRP A 121 -21.20 14.70 -8.62
CA TRP A 121 -21.96 14.37 -9.83
C TRP A 121 -23.13 13.43 -9.52
N ALA A 122 -22.91 12.42 -8.65
CA ALA A 122 -23.91 11.40 -8.35
C ALA A 122 -24.96 11.83 -7.33
N PHE A 123 -24.58 12.57 -6.30
CA PHE A 123 -25.40 12.81 -5.10
C PHE A 123 -25.52 14.30 -4.70
N GLY A 124 -24.81 15.19 -5.39
CA GLY A 124 -24.73 16.60 -5.07
C GLY A 124 -23.59 16.95 -4.09
N LYS A 125 -23.41 18.26 -3.88
CA LYS A 125 -22.23 18.87 -3.20
C LYS A 125 -21.94 18.28 -1.83
N ARG A 126 -22.96 18.16 -0.98
CA ARG A 126 -22.84 17.73 0.41
C ARG A 126 -22.36 16.28 0.53
N ALA A 127 -23.00 15.39 -0.22
CA ALA A 127 -22.65 13.97 -0.21
C ALA A 127 -21.28 13.72 -0.83
N GLY A 128 -20.93 14.41 -1.94
CA GLY A 128 -19.62 14.33 -2.56
C GLY A 128 -18.50 14.82 -1.66
N PHE A 129 -18.72 15.92 -0.94
CA PHE A 129 -17.76 16.43 0.05
C PHE A 129 -17.52 15.42 1.18
N TYR A 130 -18.60 14.83 1.74
CA TYR A 130 -18.48 13.81 2.78
C TYR A 130 -17.80 12.54 2.28
N ALA A 131 -18.09 12.11 1.05
CA ALA A 131 -17.37 10.99 0.43
C ALA A 131 -15.87 11.27 0.31
N GLY A 132 -15.49 12.49 -0.10
CA GLY A 132 -14.09 12.92 -0.14
C GLY A 132 -13.41 12.96 1.22
N LEU A 133 -14.09 13.44 2.27
CA LEU A 133 -13.59 13.38 3.65
C LEU A 133 -13.40 11.93 4.11
N CYS A 134 -14.38 11.05 3.83
CA CYS A 134 -14.25 9.63 4.13
C CYS A 134 -13.02 9.02 3.47
N MET A 135 -12.82 9.29 2.17
CA MET A 135 -11.70 8.74 1.42
C MET A 135 -10.35 9.27 1.91
N SER A 136 -10.26 10.58 2.16
CA SER A 136 -8.99 11.23 2.54
C SER A 136 -8.52 10.88 3.95
N THR A 137 -9.42 10.52 4.86
CA THR A 137 -9.12 10.37 6.28
C THR A 137 -9.43 8.99 6.87
N CYS A 138 -9.67 7.97 6.04
CA CYS A 138 -9.84 6.60 6.51
C CYS A 138 -8.50 5.91 6.78
N VAL A 139 -8.49 5.01 7.77
CA VAL A 139 -7.29 4.28 8.20
C VAL A 139 -6.67 3.45 7.07
N GLY A 140 -7.50 2.75 6.29
CA GLY A 140 -6.99 1.83 5.27
C GLY A 140 -6.22 2.53 4.16
N LEU A 141 -6.70 3.69 3.65
CA LEU A 141 -5.95 4.43 2.65
C LEU A 141 -4.62 4.93 3.22
N PHE A 142 -4.61 5.47 4.46
CA PHE A 142 -3.37 5.88 5.13
C PHE A 142 -2.40 4.72 5.29
N LEU A 143 -2.84 3.58 5.82
CA LEU A 143 -1.98 2.44 6.13
C LEU A 143 -1.34 1.86 4.87
N PHE A 144 -2.13 1.61 3.83
CA PHE A 144 -1.66 0.92 2.63
C PHE A 144 -0.97 1.84 1.60
N THR A 145 -1.02 3.15 1.77
CA THR A 145 -0.19 4.09 1.00
C THR A 145 1.18 4.35 1.63
N ARG A 146 1.46 3.74 2.80
CA ARG A 146 2.80 3.75 3.41
C ARG A 146 3.78 2.87 2.66
N VAL A 147 3.28 1.88 1.93
CA VAL A 147 4.03 0.88 1.20
C VAL A 147 4.00 1.21 -0.30
N LEU A 148 5.11 1.03 -1.01
CA LEU A 148 5.23 1.30 -2.46
C LEU A 148 4.56 0.19 -3.28
N ILE A 149 3.24 0.00 -3.10
CA ILE A 149 2.44 -0.95 -3.88
C ILE A 149 1.54 -0.22 -4.89
N PRO A 150 1.19 -0.85 -6.01
CA PRO A 150 0.38 -0.21 -7.05
C PRO A 150 -1.09 -0.01 -6.66
N ASP A 151 -1.51 -0.48 -5.49
CA ASP A 151 -2.93 -0.64 -5.12
C ASP A 151 -3.70 0.67 -5.04
N VAL A 152 -3.09 1.77 -4.57
CA VAL A 152 -3.77 3.07 -4.57
C VAL A 152 -3.99 3.59 -6.00
N THR A 153 -3.01 3.41 -6.89
CA THR A 153 -3.13 3.80 -8.30
C THR A 153 -4.14 2.90 -9.03
N LEU A 154 -4.16 1.61 -8.72
CA LEU A 154 -5.19 0.68 -9.19
C LEU A 154 -6.58 1.10 -8.69
N THR A 155 -6.69 1.52 -7.43
CA THR A 155 -7.96 2.01 -6.86
C THR A 155 -8.44 3.27 -7.58
N PHE A 156 -7.51 4.19 -7.91
CA PHE A 156 -7.82 5.37 -8.72
C PHE A 156 -8.34 4.99 -10.12
N THR A 157 -7.64 4.09 -10.84
CA THR A 157 -8.08 3.65 -12.17
C THR A 157 -9.41 2.90 -12.12
N THR A 158 -9.63 2.07 -11.10
CA THR A 158 -10.91 1.38 -10.86
C THR A 158 -12.04 2.37 -10.58
N ALA A 159 -11.82 3.36 -9.72
CA ALA A 159 -12.83 4.38 -9.42
C ALA A 159 -13.15 5.25 -10.64
N LEU A 160 -12.14 5.60 -11.44
CA LEU A 160 -12.33 6.32 -12.71
C LEU A 160 -13.12 5.46 -13.71
N ALA A 161 -12.80 4.16 -13.81
CA ALA A 161 -13.55 3.23 -14.65
C ALA A 161 -15.03 3.17 -14.23
N MET A 162 -15.33 3.02 -12.94
CA MET A 162 -16.71 2.94 -12.46
C MET A 162 -17.49 4.23 -12.67
N TRP A 163 -16.86 5.38 -12.47
CA TRP A 163 -17.47 6.67 -12.79
C TRP A 163 -17.68 6.85 -14.29
N ALA A 164 -16.66 6.53 -15.08
CA ALA A 164 -16.72 6.62 -16.54
C ALA A 164 -17.82 5.71 -17.12
N PHE A 165 -17.97 4.49 -16.59
CA PHE A 165 -19.06 3.59 -16.95
C PHE A 165 -20.43 4.24 -16.72
N LEU A 166 -20.70 4.80 -15.52
CA LEU A 166 -21.99 5.46 -15.26
C LEU A 166 -22.21 6.70 -16.13
N ARG A 167 -21.15 7.50 -16.37
CA ARG A 167 -21.22 8.68 -17.24
C ARG A 167 -21.53 8.30 -18.69
N ALA A 168 -20.90 7.23 -19.20
CA ALA A 168 -21.21 6.72 -20.54
C ALA A 168 -22.67 6.26 -20.69
N MET A 169 -23.26 5.78 -19.57
CA MET A 169 -24.65 5.29 -19.53
C MET A 169 -25.68 6.38 -19.21
N ASP A 170 -25.25 7.58 -18.81
CA ASP A 170 -26.16 8.66 -18.43
C ASP A 170 -26.72 9.37 -19.67
N ASP A 171 -28.06 9.52 -19.74
CA ASP A 171 -28.74 10.15 -20.87
C ASP A 171 -28.46 11.66 -20.97
N GLU A 172 -28.14 12.30 -19.86
CA GLU A 172 -27.82 13.73 -19.77
C GLU A 172 -26.35 14.04 -20.08
N GLU A 173 -25.51 13.00 -20.34
CA GLU A 173 -24.09 13.20 -20.57
C GLU A 173 -23.84 13.73 -22.00
N PRO A 174 -23.23 14.92 -22.16
CA PRO A 174 -22.99 15.49 -23.48
C PRO A 174 -21.94 14.73 -24.31
N HIS A 175 -21.03 14.02 -23.64
CA HIS A 175 -19.90 13.33 -24.27
C HIS A 175 -19.78 11.85 -23.85
N PRO A 176 -20.82 11.00 -24.05
CA PRO A 176 -20.82 9.61 -23.57
C PRO A 176 -19.68 8.78 -24.19
N ARG A 177 -19.28 9.05 -25.44
CA ARG A 177 -18.16 8.39 -26.13
C ARG A 177 -16.83 8.63 -25.41
N LEU A 178 -16.55 9.87 -24.97
CA LEU A 178 -15.33 10.19 -24.22
C LEU A 178 -15.26 9.36 -22.94
N TRP A 179 -16.37 9.22 -22.22
CA TRP A 179 -16.43 8.44 -21.00
C TRP A 179 -16.30 6.94 -21.27
N ALA A 180 -16.83 6.42 -22.36
CA ALA A 180 -16.61 5.04 -22.78
C ALA A 180 -15.11 4.77 -23.06
N PHE A 181 -14.41 5.71 -23.73
CA PHE A 181 -12.97 5.59 -23.95
C PHE A 181 -12.16 5.76 -22.66
N LEU A 182 -12.55 6.62 -21.73
CA LEU A 182 -11.92 6.73 -20.41
C LEU A 182 -12.12 5.47 -19.59
N PHE A 183 -13.28 4.81 -19.68
CA PHE A 183 -13.51 3.50 -19.10
C PHE A 183 -12.47 2.50 -19.61
N ALA A 184 -12.36 2.36 -20.94
CA ALA A 184 -11.41 1.46 -21.57
C ALA A 184 -9.94 1.80 -21.24
N ALA A 185 -9.56 3.08 -21.28
CA ALA A 185 -8.22 3.54 -20.95
C ALA A 185 -7.85 3.24 -19.48
N SER A 186 -8.81 3.38 -18.55
CA SER A 186 -8.63 3.03 -17.15
C SER A 186 -8.36 1.53 -16.96
N LEU A 187 -9.05 0.67 -17.72
CA LEU A 187 -8.82 -0.78 -17.73
C LEU A 187 -7.43 -1.11 -18.29
N GLY A 188 -7.04 -0.47 -19.41
CA GLY A 188 -5.72 -0.65 -20.03
C GLY A 188 -4.56 -0.22 -19.11
N ALA A 189 -4.68 0.94 -18.46
CA ALA A 189 -3.72 1.40 -17.46
C ALA A 189 -3.67 0.46 -16.25
N GLY A 190 -4.81 -0.02 -15.81
CA GLY A 190 -4.93 -0.98 -14.72
C GLY A 190 -4.22 -2.31 -15.01
N LEU A 191 -4.30 -2.82 -16.25
CA LEU A 191 -3.55 -4.01 -16.68
C LEU A 191 -2.04 -3.84 -16.51
N LEU A 192 -1.52 -2.64 -16.75
CA LEU A 192 -0.11 -2.29 -16.53
C LEU A 192 0.24 -2.02 -15.06
N LEU A 193 -0.75 -2.00 -14.14
CA LEU A 193 -0.54 -1.84 -12.68
C LEU A 193 -0.61 -3.17 -11.93
N LYS A 194 -1.66 -3.96 -12.17
CA LYS A 194 -1.90 -5.18 -11.37
C LYS A 194 -2.57 -6.30 -12.17
N SER A 195 -2.36 -6.34 -13.50
CA SER A 195 -2.83 -7.42 -14.37
C SER A 195 -4.37 -7.57 -14.42
N LEU A 196 -4.88 -8.79 -14.58
CA LEU A 196 -6.27 -9.10 -14.90
C LEU A 196 -7.30 -8.56 -13.91
N ILE A 197 -6.98 -8.45 -12.61
CA ILE A 197 -7.93 -7.94 -11.60
C ILE A 197 -8.38 -6.50 -11.90
N ALA A 198 -7.55 -5.72 -12.58
CA ALA A 198 -7.88 -4.36 -13.00
C ALA A 198 -9.02 -4.30 -14.04
N VAL A 199 -9.25 -5.38 -14.76
CA VAL A 199 -10.37 -5.56 -15.68
C VAL A 199 -11.51 -6.29 -15.01
N VAL A 200 -11.21 -7.38 -14.30
CA VAL A 200 -12.19 -8.25 -13.64
C VAL A 200 -13.09 -7.48 -12.67
N PHE A 201 -12.52 -6.57 -11.86
CA PHE A 201 -13.33 -5.84 -10.88
C PHE A 201 -14.28 -4.83 -11.52
N PRO A 202 -13.83 -3.89 -12.38
CA PRO A 202 -14.76 -2.95 -13.01
C PRO A 202 -15.77 -3.61 -13.94
N VAL A 203 -15.32 -4.56 -14.76
CA VAL A 203 -16.21 -5.24 -15.72
C VAL A 203 -17.19 -6.14 -14.99
N GLY A 204 -16.73 -6.91 -13.98
CA GLY A 204 -17.58 -7.76 -13.18
C GLY A 204 -18.64 -6.96 -12.40
N ALA A 205 -18.24 -5.86 -11.77
CA ALA A 205 -19.17 -4.94 -11.11
C ALA A 205 -20.20 -4.34 -12.07
N ALA A 206 -19.75 -3.92 -13.28
CA ALA A 206 -20.62 -3.40 -14.31
C ALA A 206 -21.62 -4.45 -14.84
N ILE A 207 -21.16 -5.70 -15.04
CA ILE A 207 -22.04 -6.81 -15.44
C ILE A 207 -23.10 -7.08 -14.38
N VAL A 208 -22.71 -7.16 -13.10
CA VAL A 208 -23.65 -7.36 -11.99
C VAL A 208 -24.66 -6.22 -11.91
N TYR A 209 -24.22 -4.97 -12.08
CA TYR A 209 -25.09 -3.80 -12.15
C TYR A 209 -26.08 -3.89 -13.34
N LEU A 210 -25.60 -4.24 -14.53
CA LEU A 210 -26.45 -4.38 -15.73
C LEU A 210 -27.45 -5.53 -15.60
N LEU A 211 -27.13 -6.60 -14.88
CA LEU A 211 -28.06 -7.67 -14.54
C LEU A 211 -29.18 -7.17 -13.62
N PHE A 212 -28.84 -6.47 -12.54
CA PHE A 212 -29.85 -5.92 -11.63
C PHE A 212 -30.76 -4.88 -12.26
N THR A 213 -30.23 -4.11 -13.20
CA THR A 213 -31.01 -3.12 -13.97
C THR A 213 -31.70 -3.73 -15.20
N ARG A 214 -31.53 -5.04 -15.48
CA ARG A 214 -32.05 -5.75 -16.66
C ARG A 214 -31.61 -5.16 -17.99
N GLN A 215 -30.43 -4.54 -18.02
CA GLN A 215 -29.88 -3.85 -19.19
C GLN A 215 -28.76 -4.61 -19.89
N LEU A 216 -28.30 -5.76 -19.37
CA LEU A 216 -27.17 -6.51 -19.89
C LEU A 216 -27.33 -6.88 -21.37
N PHE A 217 -28.54 -7.23 -21.79
CA PHE A 217 -28.85 -7.63 -23.16
C PHE A 217 -29.42 -6.47 -24.01
N SER A 218 -29.40 -5.23 -23.50
CA SER A 218 -29.85 -4.05 -24.25
C SER A 218 -28.77 -3.63 -25.23
N TRP A 219 -29.12 -3.62 -26.53
CA TRP A 219 -28.20 -3.17 -27.58
C TRP A 219 -27.74 -1.71 -27.40
N ASN A 220 -28.57 -0.86 -26.82
CA ASN A 220 -28.25 0.54 -26.55
C ASN A 220 -27.10 0.70 -25.57
N VAL A 221 -26.98 -0.19 -24.57
CA VAL A 221 -25.85 -0.21 -23.62
C VAL A 221 -24.55 -0.45 -24.38
N TRP A 222 -24.51 -1.49 -25.19
CA TRP A 222 -23.31 -1.86 -25.93
C TRP A 222 -22.93 -0.83 -27.01
N LYS A 223 -23.92 -0.19 -27.66
CA LYS A 223 -23.66 0.95 -28.53
C LYS A 223 -22.99 2.10 -27.79
N ARG A 224 -23.40 2.42 -26.57
CA ARG A 224 -22.83 3.52 -25.75
C ARG A 224 -21.44 3.20 -25.22
N LEU A 225 -21.20 1.95 -24.83
CA LEU A 225 -19.91 1.52 -24.30
C LEU A 225 -18.84 1.30 -25.37
N HIS A 226 -19.20 1.23 -26.64
CA HIS A 226 -18.26 1.04 -27.75
C HIS A 226 -17.27 -0.11 -27.53
N PRO A 227 -17.70 -1.37 -27.27
CA PRO A 227 -16.82 -2.44 -26.76
C PRO A 227 -15.65 -2.76 -27.69
N PHE A 228 -15.85 -2.74 -29.02
CA PHE A 228 -14.77 -3.03 -29.97
C PHE A 228 -13.70 -1.94 -29.99
N SER A 229 -14.11 -0.66 -30.04
CA SER A 229 -13.17 0.47 -29.96
C SER A 229 -12.52 0.55 -28.57
N GLY A 230 -13.27 0.22 -27.52
CA GLY A 230 -12.74 0.11 -26.17
C GLY A 230 -11.68 -1.00 -26.03
N ALA A 231 -11.97 -2.19 -26.61
CA ALA A 231 -10.99 -3.28 -26.64
C ALA A 231 -9.70 -2.87 -27.38
N LEU A 232 -9.83 -2.13 -28.49
CA LEU A 232 -8.66 -1.60 -29.20
C LEU A 232 -7.84 -0.65 -28.31
N VAL A 233 -8.49 0.26 -27.56
CA VAL A 233 -7.79 1.15 -26.62
C VAL A 233 -7.06 0.36 -25.53
N ILE A 234 -7.70 -0.66 -24.96
CA ILE A 234 -7.07 -1.55 -23.95
C ILE A 234 -5.85 -2.24 -24.56
N LEU A 235 -5.98 -2.81 -25.77
CA LEU A 235 -4.88 -3.49 -26.45
C LEU A 235 -3.73 -2.54 -26.78
N LEU A 236 -4.00 -1.35 -27.30
CA LEU A 236 -2.97 -0.36 -27.62
C LEU A 236 -2.18 0.08 -26.39
N LEU A 237 -2.81 0.15 -25.22
CA LEU A 237 -2.16 0.54 -23.98
C LEU A 237 -1.40 -0.63 -23.33
N ALA A 238 -2.00 -1.81 -23.25
CA ALA A 238 -1.47 -2.91 -22.46
C ALA A 238 -0.65 -3.93 -23.26
N ALA A 239 -1.06 -4.26 -24.50
CA ALA A 239 -0.43 -5.33 -25.27
C ALA A 239 1.04 -5.08 -25.60
N PRO A 240 1.52 -3.86 -25.91
CA PRO A 240 2.92 -3.65 -26.29
C PRO A 240 3.89 -4.17 -25.23
N TRP A 241 3.66 -3.84 -23.95
CA TRP A 241 4.55 -4.32 -22.89
C TRP A 241 4.44 -5.84 -22.68
N HIS A 242 3.22 -6.39 -22.67
CA HIS A 242 3.04 -7.83 -22.47
C HIS A 242 3.69 -8.67 -23.58
N ILE A 243 3.61 -8.20 -24.84
CA ILE A 243 4.28 -8.83 -25.98
C ILE A 243 5.80 -8.75 -25.81
N LEU A 244 6.35 -7.56 -25.53
CA LEU A 244 7.79 -7.39 -25.33
C LEU A 244 8.32 -8.19 -24.14
N ALA A 245 7.59 -8.22 -23.02
CA ALA A 245 7.97 -9.02 -21.86
C ALA A 245 7.99 -10.52 -22.17
N THR A 246 7.02 -11.00 -22.97
CA THR A 246 7.00 -12.39 -23.42
C THR A 246 8.19 -12.69 -24.33
N LEU A 247 8.45 -11.84 -25.33
CA LEU A 247 9.54 -12.07 -26.29
C LEU A 247 10.94 -12.04 -25.64
N ARG A 248 11.12 -11.23 -24.57
CA ARG A 248 12.38 -11.14 -23.85
C ARG A 248 12.61 -12.22 -22.80
N ASN A 249 11.58 -12.94 -22.40
CA ASN A 249 11.64 -13.96 -21.35
C ASN A 249 11.01 -15.29 -21.80
N PRO A 250 11.66 -15.99 -22.77
CA PRO A 250 11.21 -17.32 -23.23
C PRO A 250 11.34 -18.36 -22.12
N PRO A 251 10.65 -19.53 -22.24
CA PRO A 251 9.86 -20.00 -23.39
C PRO A 251 8.50 -19.29 -23.51
N TYR A 252 7.95 -19.21 -24.75
CA TYR A 252 6.80 -18.35 -25.03
C TYR A 252 5.45 -19.02 -24.69
N PHE A 253 5.31 -20.29 -24.99
CA PHE A 253 4.07 -21.03 -24.77
C PHE A 253 4.36 -22.36 -24.08
N VAL A 254 3.95 -22.46 -22.82
CA VAL A 254 4.03 -23.69 -22.02
C VAL A 254 2.65 -23.95 -21.45
N PHE A 255 2.07 -25.10 -21.80
CA PHE A 255 0.73 -25.51 -21.36
C PHE A 255 0.85 -26.53 -20.22
N THR A 256 1.14 -26.03 -19.01
CA THR A 256 1.14 -26.84 -17.79
C THR A 256 0.46 -26.09 -16.66
N LEU A 257 -0.15 -26.82 -15.73
CA LEU A 257 -0.65 -26.26 -14.46
C LEU A 257 0.27 -26.63 -13.29
N HIS A 258 1.38 -27.30 -13.56
CA HIS A 258 2.34 -27.70 -12.53
C HIS A 258 3.48 -26.69 -12.45
N SER A 259 3.81 -26.29 -11.24
CA SER A 259 4.96 -25.47 -10.90
C SER A 259 5.70 -26.12 -9.73
N GLY A 260 7.03 -26.06 -9.73
CA GLY A 260 7.84 -26.66 -8.69
C GLY A 260 9.26 -26.10 -8.66
N PRO A 261 10.09 -26.56 -7.73
CA PRO A 261 11.48 -26.16 -7.63
C PRO A 261 12.22 -26.35 -8.96
N HIS A 262 13.11 -25.40 -9.28
CA HIS A 262 13.93 -25.40 -10.49
C HIS A 262 13.17 -25.38 -11.82
N SER A 263 11.84 -25.17 -11.81
CA SER A 263 11.07 -25.03 -13.03
C SER A 263 11.01 -23.58 -13.51
N TYR A 264 11.18 -23.39 -14.82
CA TYR A 264 11.03 -22.09 -15.49
C TYR A 264 10.25 -22.26 -16.79
N HIS A 265 9.15 -21.55 -16.91
CA HIS A 265 8.20 -21.67 -18.01
C HIS A 265 8.01 -20.36 -18.79
N GLY A 266 8.92 -19.39 -18.60
CA GLY A 266 8.87 -18.06 -19.22
C GLY A 266 7.90 -17.09 -18.58
N PHE A 267 7.88 -15.86 -19.13
CA PHE A 267 7.05 -14.77 -18.60
C PHE A 267 5.57 -15.04 -18.74
N LEU A 268 5.10 -15.46 -19.94
CA LEU A 268 3.67 -15.60 -20.22
C LEU A 268 3.01 -16.59 -19.25
N TRP A 269 3.65 -17.75 -19.03
CA TRP A 269 3.16 -18.75 -18.10
C TRP A 269 3.17 -18.24 -16.66
N PHE A 270 4.29 -17.66 -16.21
CA PHE A 270 4.41 -17.17 -14.83
C PHE A 270 3.38 -16.10 -14.54
N PHE A 271 3.24 -15.12 -15.44
CA PHE A 271 2.40 -13.97 -15.23
C PHE A 271 0.90 -14.26 -15.31
N PHE A 272 0.45 -15.10 -16.26
CA PHE A 272 -0.97 -15.37 -16.46
C PHE A 272 -1.43 -16.68 -15.77
N ILE A 273 -0.63 -17.73 -15.80
CA ILE A 273 -1.03 -19.00 -15.19
C ILE A 273 -0.67 -19.00 -13.70
N ASN A 274 0.59 -18.77 -13.35
CA ASN A 274 1.04 -18.86 -11.96
C ASN A 274 0.49 -17.71 -11.08
N GLU A 275 0.65 -16.45 -11.51
CA GLU A 275 0.26 -15.26 -10.73
C GLU A 275 -1.25 -14.97 -10.75
N GLN A 276 -2.00 -15.44 -11.74
CA GLN A 276 -3.43 -15.22 -11.80
C GLN A 276 -4.21 -16.48 -11.43
N LEU A 277 -4.12 -17.55 -12.24
CA LEU A 277 -4.92 -18.73 -12.05
C LEU A 277 -4.50 -19.56 -10.83
N LEU A 278 -3.22 -19.94 -10.75
CA LEU A 278 -2.73 -20.77 -9.64
C LEU A 278 -2.76 -20.03 -8.31
N ARG A 279 -2.50 -18.72 -8.32
CA ARG A 279 -2.65 -17.88 -7.11
C ARG A 279 -4.09 -17.80 -6.64
N PHE A 280 -5.06 -17.63 -7.56
CA PHE A 280 -6.48 -17.64 -7.23
C PHE A 280 -6.89 -18.98 -6.57
N LEU A 281 -6.38 -20.09 -7.10
CA LEU A 281 -6.62 -21.44 -6.58
C LEU A 281 -5.78 -21.79 -5.34
N ASN A 282 -4.89 -20.88 -4.87
CA ASN A 282 -3.93 -21.11 -3.80
C ASN A 282 -2.91 -22.23 -4.08
N LEU A 283 -2.56 -22.41 -5.36
CA LEU A 283 -1.62 -23.42 -5.88
C LEU A 283 -0.33 -22.82 -6.45
N ARG A 284 -0.14 -21.49 -6.33
CA ARG A 284 1.03 -20.78 -6.85
C ARG A 284 2.34 -21.28 -6.24
N TYR A 285 3.37 -21.41 -7.07
CA TYR A 285 4.74 -21.67 -6.67
C TYR A 285 5.73 -20.70 -7.37
N PRO A 286 6.77 -20.16 -6.71
CA PRO A 286 7.00 -20.23 -5.26
C PRO A 286 5.91 -19.46 -4.47
N ARG A 287 5.61 -19.94 -3.26
CA ARG A 287 4.60 -19.29 -2.40
C ARG A 287 5.29 -18.20 -1.56
N ASP A 288 4.96 -16.95 -1.81
CA ASP A 288 5.56 -15.77 -1.17
C ASP A 288 4.54 -14.92 -0.39
N TYR A 289 3.37 -15.47 -0.11
CA TYR A 289 2.29 -14.73 0.54
C TYR A 289 1.61 -15.53 1.65
N ASN A 290 1.17 -14.82 2.66
CA ASN A 290 0.26 -15.31 3.68
C ASN A 290 -1.18 -14.94 3.30
N THR A 291 -2.14 -15.75 3.72
CA THR A 291 -3.56 -15.47 3.50
C THR A 291 -4.21 -15.01 4.79
N VAL A 292 -5.00 -13.94 4.69
CA VAL A 292 -5.81 -13.46 5.81
C VAL A 292 -7.03 -14.37 6.00
N PRO A 293 -7.38 -14.77 7.23
CA PRO A 293 -8.61 -15.51 7.47
C PRO A 293 -9.83 -14.73 6.96
N ARG A 294 -10.75 -15.42 6.28
CA ARG A 294 -11.90 -14.80 5.58
C ARG A 294 -12.75 -13.91 6.46
N LEU A 295 -12.99 -14.31 7.72
CA LEU A 295 -13.76 -13.52 8.66
C LEU A 295 -13.07 -12.18 8.97
N TYR A 296 -11.75 -12.18 9.22
CA TYR A 296 -10.97 -10.97 9.45
C TYR A 296 -10.96 -10.06 8.21
N PHE A 297 -10.86 -10.62 7.01
CA PHE A 297 -10.94 -9.85 5.78
C PHE A 297 -12.23 -9.00 5.70
N TRP A 298 -13.38 -9.58 6.10
CA TRP A 298 -14.64 -8.83 6.14
C TRP A 298 -14.71 -7.82 7.30
N LEU A 299 -14.33 -8.24 8.50
CA LEU A 299 -14.45 -7.41 9.70
C LEU A 299 -13.50 -6.22 9.70
N PHE A 300 -12.33 -6.35 9.10
CA PHE A 300 -11.35 -5.27 9.08
C PHE A 300 -11.80 -4.03 8.32
N HIS A 301 -12.84 -4.11 7.50
CA HIS A 301 -13.44 -2.91 6.91
C HIS A 301 -14.00 -1.94 7.97
N LEU A 302 -14.34 -2.42 9.16
CA LEU A 302 -14.69 -1.56 10.30
C LEU A 302 -13.48 -0.71 10.75
N ILE A 303 -12.28 -1.27 10.68
CA ILE A 303 -11.03 -0.59 11.02
C ILE A 303 -10.55 0.27 9.85
N TRP A 304 -10.52 -0.31 8.64
CA TRP A 304 -10.00 0.39 7.46
C TRP A 304 -10.80 1.65 7.11
N LEU A 305 -12.11 1.63 7.32
CA LEU A 305 -12.98 2.79 7.10
C LEU A 305 -13.19 3.64 8.37
N PHE A 306 -12.54 3.33 9.50
CA PHE A 306 -12.62 4.18 10.68
C PHE A 306 -12.06 5.59 10.39
N PRO A 307 -12.69 6.68 10.85
CA PRO A 307 -13.81 6.76 11.81
C PRO A 307 -15.19 6.64 11.17
N TRP A 308 -15.29 6.53 9.85
CA TRP A 308 -16.53 6.60 9.08
C TRP A 308 -17.35 5.31 9.13
N SER A 309 -16.73 4.19 9.45
CA SER A 309 -17.40 2.88 9.59
C SER A 309 -18.52 2.87 10.62
N VAL A 310 -18.51 3.76 11.61
CA VAL A 310 -19.61 3.92 12.57
C VAL A 310 -20.95 4.31 11.91
N TYR A 311 -20.91 4.80 10.66
CA TYR A 311 -22.08 5.17 9.87
C TYR A 311 -22.57 4.06 8.93
N PHE A 312 -21.96 2.87 8.89
CA PHE A 312 -22.47 1.75 8.09
C PHE A 312 -23.94 1.40 8.32
N PRO A 313 -24.49 1.47 9.56
CA PRO A 313 -25.93 1.27 9.75
C PRO A 313 -26.81 2.29 9.01
N ALA A 314 -26.31 3.51 8.75
CA ALA A 314 -27.01 4.50 7.95
C ALA A 314 -27.01 4.16 6.45
N VAL A 315 -25.96 3.50 5.95
CA VAL A 315 -25.89 3.01 4.56
C VAL A 315 -26.98 1.98 4.28
N ALA A 316 -27.26 1.09 5.23
CA ALA A 316 -28.32 0.08 5.11
C ALA A 316 -29.75 0.68 5.00
N LYS A 317 -29.91 1.98 5.27
CA LYS A 317 -31.20 2.70 5.13
C LYS A 317 -31.32 3.49 3.82
N LEU A 318 -30.31 3.43 2.96
CA LEU A 318 -30.37 4.08 1.65
C LEU A 318 -31.28 3.30 0.69
N SER A 319 -31.89 4.04 -0.25
CA SER A 319 -32.57 3.42 -1.38
C SER A 319 -31.54 3.11 -2.49
N PHE A 320 -31.56 1.87 -2.95
CA PHE A 320 -30.71 1.38 -4.05
C PHE A 320 -31.48 1.22 -5.35
N LYS A 321 -32.73 1.71 -5.41
CA LYS A 321 -33.54 1.66 -6.64
C LYS A 321 -32.93 2.59 -7.71
N PRO A 322 -32.66 2.12 -8.94
CA PRO A 322 -31.96 2.88 -9.97
C PRO A 322 -32.89 3.84 -10.75
N VAL A 323 -33.79 4.54 -10.03
CA VAL A 323 -34.79 5.44 -10.64
C VAL A 323 -34.15 6.75 -11.08
N ASP A 324 -33.26 7.28 -10.29
CA ASP A 324 -32.51 8.51 -10.52
C ASP A 324 -30.99 8.28 -10.59
N ARG A 325 -30.23 9.30 -10.89
CA ARG A 325 -28.76 9.25 -10.95
C ARG A 325 -28.17 8.78 -9.61
N ALA A 326 -28.72 9.26 -8.49
CA ALA A 326 -28.25 8.90 -7.16
C ALA A 326 -28.51 7.41 -6.85
N GLY A 327 -29.69 6.89 -7.18
CA GLY A 327 -30.02 5.48 -7.03
C GLY A 327 -29.14 4.58 -7.90
N ARG A 328 -28.88 4.97 -9.16
CA ARG A 328 -27.97 4.27 -10.07
C ARG A 328 -26.55 4.20 -9.49
N ALA A 329 -26.03 5.32 -8.99
CA ALA A 329 -24.68 5.38 -8.41
C ALA A 329 -24.58 4.55 -7.10
N ARG A 330 -25.60 4.56 -6.24
CA ARG A 330 -25.66 3.71 -5.03
C ARG A 330 -25.69 2.22 -5.40
N LEU A 331 -26.51 1.84 -6.37
CA LEU A 331 -26.59 0.46 -6.83
C LEU A 331 -25.27 -0.01 -7.41
N LEU A 332 -24.63 0.80 -8.29
CA LEU A 332 -23.30 0.46 -8.81
C LEU A 332 -22.27 0.32 -7.70
N SER A 333 -22.24 1.25 -6.73
CA SER A 333 -21.32 1.17 -5.59
C SER A 333 -21.54 -0.11 -4.77
N LEU A 334 -22.78 -0.55 -4.59
CA LEU A 334 -23.10 -1.81 -3.92
C LEU A 334 -22.65 -3.03 -4.74
N CYS A 335 -22.89 -3.03 -6.06
CA CYS A 335 -22.44 -4.10 -6.95
C CYS A 335 -20.89 -4.18 -6.98
N TRP A 336 -20.22 -3.04 -7.04
CA TRP A 336 -18.77 -2.95 -7.02
C TRP A 336 -18.17 -3.48 -5.70
N LEU A 337 -18.68 -2.99 -4.57
CA LEU A 337 -18.29 -3.49 -3.25
C LEU A 337 -18.51 -5.00 -3.12
N GLY A 338 -19.72 -5.45 -3.46
CA GLY A 338 -20.11 -6.85 -3.38
C GLY A 338 -19.24 -7.74 -4.25
N PHE A 339 -18.99 -7.35 -5.51
CA PHE A 339 -18.16 -8.13 -6.42
C PHE A 339 -16.74 -8.32 -5.90
N VAL A 340 -16.07 -7.25 -5.45
CA VAL A 340 -14.70 -7.32 -4.93
C VAL A 340 -14.62 -8.19 -3.68
N LEU A 341 -15.53 -7.99 -2.72
CA LEU A 341 -15.52 -8.74 -1.46
C LEU A 341 -15.85 -10.22 -1.65
N ILE A 342 -16.83 -10.53 -2.50
CA ILE A 342 -17.19 -11.92 -2.82
C ILE A 342 -16.05 -12.61 -3.57
N PHE A 343 -15.43 -11.95 -4.55
CA PHE A 343 -14.29 -12.49 -5.29
C PHE A 343 -13.17 -12.91 -4.34
N PHE A 344 -12.77 -12.05 -3.42
CA PHE A 344 -11.72 -12.36 -2.46
C PHE A 344 -12.14 -13.34 -1.35
N THR A 345 -13.43 -13.56 -1.13
CA THR A 345 -13.90 -14.61 -0.23
C THR A 345 -13.55 -16.01 -0.77
N PHE A 346 -13.46 -16.17 -2.09
CA PHE A 346 -13.13 -17.44 -2.75
C PHE A 346 -11.68 -17.54 -3.23
N SER A 347 -10.89 -16.46 -3.10
CA SER A 347 -9.49 -16.42 -3.52
C SER A 347 -8.54 -16.30 -2.31
N THR A 348 -7.23 -16.29 -2.60
CA THR A 348 -6.21 -15.87 -1.62
C THR A 348 -6.37 -14.39 -1.31
N THR A 349 -6.32 -14.02 -0.04
CA THR A 349 -6.60 -12.66 0.41
C THR A 349 -5.44 -12.06 1.18
N GLN A 350 -5.17 -10.79 0.91
CA GLN A 350 -4.43 -9.90 1.79
C GLN A 350 -5.31 -8.69 2.12
N GLU A 351 -5.04 -8.02 3.22
CA GLU A 351 -5.92 -6.97 3.75
C GLU A 351 -6.13 -5.82 2.77
N TYR A 352 -5.08 -5.37 2.09
CA TYR A 352 -5.13 -4.27 1.13
C TYR A 352 -5.81 -4.63 -0.20
N TYR A 353 -6.09 -5.90 -0.47
CA TYR A 353 -6.76 -6.33 -1.71
C TYR A 353 -8.17 -5.75 -1.86
N SER A 354 -8.81 -5.37 -0.77
CA SER A 354 -10.11 -4.70 -0.80
C SER A 354 -10.04 -3.20 -1.09
N MET A 355 -8.84 -2.59 -1.13
CA MET A 355 -8.69 -1.14 -1.39
C MET A 355 -9.43 -0.67 -2.64
N PRO A 356 -9.47 -1.41 -3.78
CA PRO A 356 -10.24 -1.00 -4.95
C PRO A 356 -11.73 -0.75 -4.72
N CYS A 357 -12.34 -1.23 -3.62
CA CYS A 357 -13.73 -0.94 -3.28
C CYS A 357 -13.92 0.21 -2.26
N TYR A 358 -12.84 0.81 -1.73
CA TYR A 358 -12.96 1.93 -0.77
C TYR A 358 -13.69 3.15 -1.32
N PRO A 359 -13.50 3.57 -2.59
CA PRO A 359 -14.30 4.66 -3.15
C PRO A 359 -15.80 4.36 -3.17
N ALA A 360 -16.20 3.10 -3.44
CA ALA A 360 -17.60 2.69 -3.37
C ALA A 360 -18.16 2.85 -1.94
N LEU A 361 -17.40 2.41 -0.94
CA LEU A 361 -17.77 2.60 0.48
C LEU A 361 -17.85 4.08 0.85
N ALA A 362 -16.87 4.88 0.43
CA ALA A 362 -16.84 6.32 0.69
C ALA A 362 -18.04 7.05 0.05
N LEU A 363 -18.42 6.69 -1.18
CA LEU A 363 -19.61 7.22 -1.88
C LEU A 363 -20.90 6.85 -1.15
N LEU A 364 -21.06 5.60 -0.72
CA LEU A 364 -22.22 5.15 0.05
C LEU A 364 -22.28 5.86 1.41
N LEU A 365 -21.16 5.98 2.12
CA LEU A 365 -21.06 6.70 3.39
C LEU A 365 -21.40 8.19 3.22
N GLY A 366 -20.83 8.85 2.21
CA GLY A 366 -21.11 10.26 1.91
C GLY A 366 -22.58 10.49 1.62
N SER A 367 -23.23 9.61 0.83
CA SER A 367 -24.66 9.64 0.56
C SER A 367 -25.49 9.43 1.83
N ALA A 368 -25.11 8.49 2.71
CA ALA A 368 -25.82 8.21 3.96
C ALA A 368 -25.69 9.34 4.97
N MET A 369 -24.49 9.91 5.12
CA MET A 369 -24.21 11.03 6.02
C MET A 369 -24.98 12.29 5.62
N ALA A 370 -25.13 12.54 4.32
CA ALA A 370 -25.89 13.67 3.78
C ALA A 370 -27.41 13.57 4.05
N ALA A 371 -27.93 12.36 4.27
CA ALA A 371 -29.33 12.13 4.61
C ALA A 371 -29.68 12.46 6.07
N GLU A 372 -28.71 12.70 6.95
CA GLU A 372 -28.83 13.14 8.36
C GLU A 372 -29.86 12.36 9.21
N ASN A 373 -30.05 11.09 8.90
CA ASN A 373 -31.02 10.24 9.59
C ASN A 373 -30.62 9.92 11.05
N VAL A 374 -31.48 9.22 11.78
CA VAL A 374 -31.23 8.84 13.18
C VAL A 374 -29.98 7.99 13.36
N TRP A 375 -29.62 7.17 12.36
CA TRP A 375 -28.43 6.31 12.41
C TRP A 375 -27.13 7.10 12.29
N VAL A 376 -27.13 8.20 11.55
CA VAL A 376 -25.98 9.14 11.52
C VAL A 376 -25.75 9.74 12.90
N ARG A 377 -26.83 10.18 13.57
CA ARG A 377 -26.73 10.71 14.95
C ARG A 377 -26.25 9.65 15.94
N ARG A 378 -26.73 8.40 15.82
CA ARG A 378 -26.27 7.27 16.64
C ARG A 378 -24.80 6.94 16.37
N GLY A 379 -24.38 6.94 15.11
CA GLY A 379 -22.97 6.75 14.72
C GLY A 379 -22.06 7.81 15.32
N THR A 380 -22.44 9.10 15.28
CA THR A 380 -21.67 10.17 15.92
C THR A 380 -21.55 9.96 17.44
N ARG A 381 -22.62 9.51 18.12
CA ARG A 381 -22.55 9.19 19.57
C ARG A 381 -21.63 8.00 19.84
N ALA A 382 -21.71 6.95 19.02
CA ALA A 382 -20.81 5.80 19.12
C ALA A 382 -19.34 6.23 18.92
N LEU A 383 -19.08 7.14 17.97
CA LEU A 383 -17.75 7.68 17.75
C LEU A 383 -17.21 8.44 18.96
N VAL A 384 -18.05 9.24 19.64
CA VAL A 384 -17.66 9.92 20.90
C VAL A 384 -17.19 8.90 21.94
N VAL A 385 -17.94 7.82 22.14
CA VAL A 385 -17.58 6.78 23.11
C VAL A 385 -16.28 6.09 22.72
N ILE A 386 -16.18 5.65 21.46
CA ILE A 386 -14.98 4.96 20.96
C ILE A 386 -13.73 5.84 21.11
N THR A 387 -13.82 7.11 20.70
CA THR A 387 -12.66 8.02 20.76
C THR A 387 -12.32 8.45 22.18
N ALA A 388 -13.30 8.58 23.06
CA ALA A 388 -13.05 8.83 24.48
C ALA A 388 -12.33 7.64 25.15
N CYS A 389 -12.81 6.41 24.90
CA CYS A 389 -12.13 5.19 25.39
C CYS A 389 -10.70 5.07 24.82
N ALA A 390 -10.51 5.35 23.53
CA ALA A 390 -9.19 5.33 22.90
C ALA A 390 -8.24 6.39 23.50
N ALA A 391 -8.73 7.61 23.77
CA ALA A 391 -7.94 8.65 24.44
C ALA A 391 -7.52 8.24 25.84
N ILE A 392 -8.44 7.69 26.64
CA ILE A 392 -8.15 7.19 27.99
C ILE A 392 -7.12 6.06 27.93
N ALA A 393 -7.31 5.09 27.04
CA ALA A 393 -6.39 3.95 26.91
C ALA A 393 -4.97 4.41 26.50
N ALA A 394 -4.85 5.26 25.48
CA ALA A 394 -3.56 5.79 25.04
C ALA A 394 -2.87 6.60 26.16
N PHE A 395 -3.61 7.42 26.88
CA PHE A 395 -3.07 8.18 28.01
C PHE A 395 -2.68 7.26 29.19
N ALA A 396 -3.47 6.24 29.50
CA ALA A 396 -3.14 5.28 30.56
C ALA A 396 -1.85 4.52 30.24
N ILE A 397 -1.66 4.06 28.99
CA ILE A 397 -0.41 3.42 28.55
C ILE A 397 0.74 4.42 28.68
N TYR A 398 0.60 5.64 28.16
CA TYR A 398 1.61 6.69 28.29
C TYR A 398 2.00 6.91 29.75
N TRP A 399 1.03 7.03 30.66
CA TRP A 399 1.28 7.26 32.08
C TRP A 399 2.08 6.13 32.73
N ASN A 400 1.79 4.88 32.37
CA ASN A 400 2.49 3.73 32.90
C ASN A 400 3.96 3.65 32.41
N VAL A 401 4.24 4.09 31.18
CA VAL A 401 5.58 3.97 30.59
C VAL A 401 6.40 5.26 30.64
N ARG A 402 5.87 6.35 31.19
CA ARG A 402 6.51 7.67 31.14
C ARG A 402 7.94 7.71 31.73
N ASN A 403 8.21 6.89 32.73
CA ASN A 403 9.48 6.83 33.44
C ASN A 403 10.33 5.59 33.11
N LEU A 404 9.88 4.71 32.20
CA LEU A 404 10.64 3.51 31.84
C LEU A 404 11.83 3.89 30.95
N PRO A 405 13.01 3.27 31.09
CA PRO A 405 14.14 3.51 30.20
C PRO A 405 13.83 3.02 28.77
N ALA A 406 14.43 3.66 27.76
CA ALA A 406 14.31 3.28 26.37
C ALA A 406 15.71 3.32 25.70
N PRO A 407 16.62 2.41 26.05
CA PRO A 407 17.98 2.39 25.55
C PRO A 407 18.06 1.79 24.14
N GLY A 408 18.87 2.40 23.25
CA GLY A 408 19.07 1.91 21.89
C GLY A 408 17.84 2.07 21.00
N ASP A 409 17.60 1.10 20.12
CA ASP A 409 16.42 1.08 19.25
C ASP A 409 15.30 0.17 19.80
N ILE A 410 14.09 0.34 19.27
CA ILE A 410 12.89 -0.37 19.73
C ILE A 410 12.97 -1.89 19.53
N SER A 411 13.82 -2.39 18.61
CA SER A 411 13.90 -3.81 18.28
C SER A 411 14.29 -4.70 19.48
N SER A 412 15.05 -4.14 20.41
CA SER A 412 15.47 -4.83 21.63
C SER A 412 14.33 -5.08 22.62
N ALA A 413 13.25 -4.28 22.51
CA ALA A 413 12.09 -4.36 23.39
C ALA A 413 10.88 -5.08 22.76
N LEU A 414 10.99 -5.54 21.50
CA LEU A 414 9.92 -6.26 20.81
C LEU A 414 9.96 -7.75 21.11
N SER A 415 8.79 -8.36 21.24
CA SER A 415 8.62 -9.82 21.16
C SER A 415 8.54 -10.25 19.70
N ARG A 416 8.55 -11.56 19.44
CA ARG A 416 8.44 -12.12 18.09
C ARG A 416 7.29 -13.10 18.01
N ASN A 417 6.26 -12.76 17.22
CA ASN A 417 5.06 -13.57 17.04
C ASN A 417 4.82 -13.89 15.54
N PRO A 418 5.71 -14.66 14.86
CA PRO A 418 5.65 -14.90 13.43
C PRO A 418 4.32 -15.48 12.92
N LYS A 419 3.60 -16.22 13.77
CA LYS A 419 2.28 -16.78 13.41
C LYS A 419 1.22 -15.70 13.13
N SER A 420 1.40 -14.51 13.65
CA SER A 420 0.45 -13.38 13.52
C SER A 420 0.77 -12.45 12.34
N TYR A 421 1.91 -12.61 11.66
CA TYR A 421 2.36 -11.70 10.59
C TYR A 421 1.63 -11.86 9.26
N SER A 422 0.64 -12.75 9.20
CA SER A 422 -0.32 -12.77 8.10
C SER A 422 -1.23 -11.54 8.07
N LEU A 423 -1.29 -10.77 9.16
CA LEU A 423 -2.10 -9.57 9.33
C LEU A 423 -1.21 -8.33 9.43
N SER A 424 -1.57 -7.24 8.74
CA SER A 424 -0.83 -5.95 8.83
C SER A 424 -0.76 -5.41 10.25
N LEU A 425 -1.80 -5.69 11.06
CA LEU A 425 -1.81 -5.34 12.48
C LEU A 425 -1.20 -6.45 13.37
N GLY A 426 -0.77 -7.57 12.78
CA GLY A 426 -0.20 -8.71 13.52
C GLY A 426 1.08 -8.35 14.27
N HIS A 427 1.90 -7.48 13.71
CA HIS A 427 3.09 -6.94 14.36
C HIS A 427 2.81 -6.10 15.62
N MET A 428 1.56 -5.65 15.81
CA MET A 428 1.19 -5.01 17.09
C MET A 428 1.22 -5.98 18.26
N LEU A 429 1.16 -7.30 18.01
CA LEU A 429 1.33 -8.31 19.04
C LEU A 429 2.79 -8.47 19.51
N ASP A 430 3.74 -7.90 18.79
CA ASP A 430 5.14 -7.84 19.19
C ASP A 430 5.40 -6.74 20.22
N LEU A 431 4.45 -5.81 20.41
CA LEU A 431 4.58 -4.73 21.37
C LEU A 431 4.51 -5.28 22.80
N THR A 432 5.55 -5.02 23.56
CA THR A 432 5.64 -5.30 24.99
C THR A 432 5.46 -4.01 25.78
N LEU A 433 5.25 -4.09 27.09
CA LEU A 433 5.19 -2.88 27.90
C LEU A 433 6.47 -2.02 27.80
N PRO A 434 7.70 -2.57 27.82
CA PRO A 434 8.92 -1.79 27.57
C PRO A 434 8.95 -1.12 26.19
N SER A 435 8.42 -1.75 25.13
CA SER A 435 8.42 -1.14 23.78
C SER A 435 7.58 0.12 23.71
N PHE A 436 6.52 0.24 24.50
CA PHE A 436 5.75 1.48 24.58
C PHE A 436 6.53 2.65 25.20
N ALA A 437 7.64 2.40 25.90
CA ALA A 437 8.50 3.47 26.37
C ALA A 437 9.16 4.27 25.24
N TYR A 438 9.41 3.65 24.09
CA TYR A 438 9.90 4.33 22.88
C TYR A 438 8.79 5.13 22.19
N LEU A 439 7.54 4.79 22.42
CA LEU A 439 6.36 5.36 21.76
C LEU A 439 5.65 6.45 22.58
N ARG A 440 6.30 7.05 23.60
CA ARG A 440 5.68 8.05 24.48
C ARG A 440 5.09 9.24 23.72
N VAL A 441 5.85 9.81 22.77
CA VAL A 441 5.40 10.96 21.98
C VAL A 441 4.24 10.56 21.07
N PRO A 442 4.32 9.48 20.27
CA PRO A 442 3.17 8.97 19.51
C PRO A 442 1.92 8.72 20.36
N LEU A 443 2.07 8.10 21.53
CA LEU A 443 0.93 7.81 22.42
C LEU A 443 0.25 9.08 22.93
N LEU A 444 1.05 10.07 23.34
CA LEU A 444 0.50 11.35 23.82
C LEU A 444 -0.22 12.09 22.69
N LEU A 445 0.37 12.14 21.49
CA LEU A 445 -0.27 12.75 20.31
C LEU A 445 -1.56 12.02 19.93
N ALA A 446 -1.59 10.68 19.99
CA ALA A 446 -2.78 9.89 19.74
C ALA A 446 -3.88 10.15 20.79
N ALA A 447 -3.51 10.22 22.07
CA ALA A 447 -4.44 10.55 23.16
C ALA A 447 -5.08 11.93 22.95
N ILE A 448 -4.26 12.94 22.61
CA ILE A 448 -4.75 14.32 22.29
C ILE A 448 -5.67 14.28 21.06
N ALA A 449 -5.29 13.59 20.00
CA ALA A 449 -6.10 13.48 18.79
C ALA A 449 -7.48 12.89 19.08
N PHE A 450 -7.54 11.76 19.79
CA PHE A 450 -8.79 11.11 20.14
C PHE A 450 -9.63 11.94 21.12
N LEU A 451 -9.00 12.63 22.09
CA LEU A 451 -9.71 13.54 23.00
C LEU A 451 -10.34 14.70 22.24
N LEU A 452 -9.62 15.34 21.32
CA LEU A 452 -10.16 16.40 20.47
C LEU A 452 -11.30 15.89 19.59
N GLY A 453 -11.18 14.67 19.07
CA GLY A 453 -12.25 13.99 18.33
C GLY A 453 -13.50 13.77 19.18
N ALA A 454 -13.34 13.25 20.40
CA ALA A 454 -14.44 13.04 21.33
C ALA A 454 -15.15 14.36 21.69
N LEU A 455 -14.39 15.39 22.09
CA LEU A 455 -14.93 16.71 22.44
C LEU A 455 -15.60 17.41 21.26
N GLY A 456 -14.98 17.32 20.06
CA GLY A 456 -15.52 17.92 18.84
C GLY A 456 -16.86 17.26 18.44
N ASN A 457 -16.95 15.94 18.47
CA ASN A 457 -18.20 15.23 18.15
C ASN A 457 -19.27 15.34 19.25
N LEU A 458 -18.88 15.57 20.50
CA LEU A 458 -19.82 15.82 21.60
C LEU A 458 -20.48 17.20 21.48
N ARG A 459 -19.69 18.24 21.14
CA ARG A 459 -20.12 19.64 21.11
C ARG A 459 -20.70 20.07 19.76
N CYS A 460 -20.25 19.46 18.67
CA CYS A 460 -20.63 19.81 17.30
C CYS A 460 -21.67 18.86 16.72
N LYS A 461 -22.41 19.31 15.70
CA LYS A 461 -23.38 18.51 14.96
C LYS A 461 -23.18 18.67 13.45
N GLY A 462 -23.66 17.69 12.67
CA GLY A 462 -23.61 17.75 11.21
C GLY A 462 -22.20 17.95 10.67
N LEU A 463 -22.03 18.87 9.74
CA LEU A 463 -20.76 19.17 9.09
C LEU A 463 -19.60 19.41 10.06
N ARG A 464 -19.83 20.18 11.15
CA ARG A 464 -18.77 20.50 12.13
C ARG A 464 -18.27 19.25 12.87
N ALA A 465 -19.16 18.29 13.17
CA ALA A 465 -18.78 17.02 13.77
C ALA A 465 -17.92 16.18 12.81
N PHE A 466 -18.28 16.15 11.52
CA PHE A 466 -17.50 15.42 10.51
C PHE A 466 -16.12 16.06 10.28
N LEU A 467 -16.04 17.38 10.27
CA LEU A 467 -14.74 18.09 10.20
C LEU A 467 -13.89 17.81 11.45
N ALA A 468 -14.49 17.80 12.64
CA ALA A 468 -13.79 17.45 13.88
C ALA A 468 -13.22 16.01 13.80
N SER A 469 -13.99 15.07 13.25
CA SER A 469 -13.53 13.69 13.01
C SER A 469 -12.38 13.63 11.99
N ALA A 470 -12.43 14.40 10.92
CA ALA A 470 -11.37 14.48 9.93
C ALA A 470 -10.09 15.09 10.52
N ILE A 471 -10.20 16.18 11.32
CA ILE A 471 -9.06 16.79 12.02
C ILE A 471 -8.45 15.80 13.03
N MET A 472 -9.28 15.10 13.79
CA MET A 472 -8.83 14.02 14.68
C MET A 472 -7.97 13.00 13.92
N MET A 473 -8.41 12.56 12.75
CA MET A 473 -7.66 11.57 11.96
C MET A 473 -6.36 12.14 11.40
N VAL A 474 -6.32 13.39 10.97
CA VAL A 474 -5.05 14.05 10.59
C VAL A 474 -4.04 14.00 11.73
N LEU A 475 -4.46 14.40 12.93
CA LEU A 475 -3.59 14.39 14.12
C LEU A 475 -3.17 12.97 14.49
N PHE A 476 -4.09 12.01 14.45
CA PHE A 476 -3.80 10.61 14.71
C PHE A 476 -2.81 10.02 13.68
N PHE A 477 -2.94 10.36 12.40
CA PHE A 477 -1.99 9.90 11.38
C PHE A 477 -0.61 10.53 11.53
N HIS A 478 -0.52 11.75 12.04
CA HIS A 478 0.78 12.32 12.43
C HIS A 478 1.38 11.61 13.65
N ALA A 479 0.56 11.19 14.63
CA ALA A 479 1.02 10.35 15.72
C ALA A 479 1.51 8.98 15.21
N ALA A 480 0.77 8.35 14.29
CA ALA A 480 1.18 7.10 13.66
C ALA A 480 2.48 7.25 12.84
N ARG A 481 2.67 8.37 12.14
CA ARG A 481 3.95 8.68 11.47
C ARG A 481 5.10 8.81 12.46
N ALA A 482 4.88 9.50 13.57
CA ALA A 482 5.91 9.60 14.61
C ALA A 482 6.27 8.23 15.19
N ALA A 483 5.29 7.33 15.33
CA ALA A 483 5.57 5.94 15.70
C ALA A 483 6.41 5.22 14.64
N MET A 484 6.10 5.37 13.35
CA MET A 484 6.88 4.75 12.26
C MET A 484 8.32 5.25 12.22
N VAL A 485 8.59 6.51 12.60
CA VAL A 485 9.97 7.02 12.74
C VAL A 485 10.72 6.28 13.84
N VAL A 486 10.05 5.97 14.96
CA VAL A 486 10.65 5.16 16.04
C VAL A 486 10.95 3.73 15.58
N PHE A 487 10.12 3.17 14.71
CA PHE A 487 10.31 1.84 14.12
C PHE A 487 11.30 1.83 12.94
N ASP A 488 11.75 2.97 12.43
CA ASP A 488 12.57 3.05 11.21
C ASP A 488 13.82 2.14 11.25
N PRO A 489 14.61 2.06 12.34
CA PRO A 489 15.75 1.14 12.43
C PRO A 489 15.37 -0.35 12.35
N TYR A 490 14.17 -0.71 12.82
CA TYR A 490 13.64 -2.06 12.72
C TYR A 490 13.09 -2.39 11.33
N LEU A 491 12.46 -1.42 10.69
CA LEU A 491 11.81 -1.57 9.39
C LEU A 491 12.78 -1.48 8.21
N SER A 492 13.95 -0.86 8.39
CA SER A 492 14.92 -0.63 7.33
C SER A 492 16.33 -1.07 7.72
N SER A 493 17.10 -1.52 6.76
CA SER A 493 18.54 -1.81 6.93
C SER A 493 19.43 -0.60 6.61
N ARG A 494 18.85 0.62 6.50
CA ARG A 494 19.61 1.85 6.21
C ARG A 494 20.77 2.10 7.20
N PRO A 495 20.61 1.94 8.54
CA PRO A 495 21.73 2.14 9.45
C PRO A 495 22.93 1.23 9.16
N LEU A 496 22.67 -0.02 8.72
CA LEU A 496 23.72 -0.95 8.30
C LEU A 496 24.33 -0.53 6.95
N ALA A 497 23.52 -0.04 6.02
CA ALA A 497 23.98 0.49 4.73
C ALA A 497 24.89 1.71 4.91
N ASP A 498 24.53 2.64 5.80
CA ASP A 498 25.35 3.82 6.11
C ASP A 498 26.71 3.45 6.72
N MET A 499 26.76 2.41 7.56
CA MET A 499 28.00 1.87 8.09
C MET A 499 28.83 1.15 7.02
N LEU A 500 28.19 0.39 6.15
CA LEU A 500 28.85 -0.29 5.02
C LEU A 500 29.48 0.71 4.04
N LEU A 501 28.84 1.84 3.79
CA LEU A 501 29.37 2.90 2.94
C LEU A 501 30.60 3.60 3.53
N LYS A 502 30.69 3.68 4.86
CA LYS A 502 31.84 4.25 5.60
C LYS A 502 32.98 3.24 5.80
N SER A 503 32.70 1.97 5.58
CA SER A 503 33.68 0.89 5.78
C SER A 503 34.58 0.71 4.55
N PRO A 504 35.79 0.13 4.69
CA PRO A 504 36.67 -0.19 3.56
C PRO A 504 35.94 -1.00 2.48
N GLN A 505 36.40 -0.90 1.23
CA GLN A 505 35.80 -1.65 0.13
C GLN A 505 35.85 -3.17 0.37
N GLY A 506 34.76 -3.86 0.02
CA GLY A 506 34.62 -5.30 0.13
C GLY A 506 33.32 -5.77 -0.55
N ALA A 507 33.27 -7.04 -0.91
CA ALA A 507 32.08 -7.64 -1.52
C ALA A 507 30.99 -7.85 -0.47
N LEU A 508 29.73 -7.71 -0.89
CA LEU A 508 28.56 -7.87 -0.01
C LEU A 508 27.98 -9.27 -0.15
N ILE A 509 27.66 -9.89 0.98
CA ILE A 509 26.91 -11.12 1.09
C ILE A 509 25.66 -10.82 1.93
N VAL A 510 24.53 -11.35 1.53
CA VAL A 510 23.27 -11.27 2.29
C VAL A 510 22.83 -12.69 2.63
N GLU A 511 22.54 -12.96 3.92
CA GLU A 511 22.08 -14.27 4.35
C GLU A 511 20.59 -14.44 4.06
N ARG A 512 20.23 -15.61 3.52
CA ARG A 512 18.88 -15.98 3.11
C ARG A 512 18.39 -15.11 1.95
N HIS A 513 17.10 -14.77 1.94
CA HIS A 513 16.51 -14.11 0.77
C HIS A 513 16.70 -12.58 0.79
N TYR A 514 16.58 -11.99 -0.37
CA TYR A 514 16.78 -10.58 -0.69
C TYR A 514 15.92 -9.62 0.17
N TYR A 515 14.66 -9.97 0.44
CA TYR A 515 13.65 -9.03 0.93
C TYR A 515 13.91 -8.43 2.32
N PRO A 516 14.28 -9.19 3.37
CA PRO A 516 14.43 -8.66 4.73
C PRO A 516 15.54 -7.62 4.89
N THR A 517 16.40 -7.48 3.88
CA THR A 517 17.53 -6.54 3.87
C THR A 517 17.60 -5.75 2.57
N SER A 518 16.49 -5.70 1.81
CA SER A 518 16.44 -5.12 0.47
C SER A 518 16.81 -3.63 0.43
N SER A 519 16.59 -2.89 1.51
CA SER A 519 16.99 -1.47 1.58
C SER A 519 18.52 -1.27 1.54
N ILE A 520 19.31 -2.27 1.91
CA ILE A 520 20.77 -2.20 1.77
C ILE A 520 21.19 -2.04 0.31
N PHE A 521 20.54 -2.78 -0.59
CA PHE A 521 20.81 -2.68 -2.04
C PHE A 521 20.47 -1.30 -2.57
N PHE A 522 19.37 -0.73 -2.11
CA PHE A 522 18.97 0.61 -2.51
C PHE A 522 19.93 1.68 -2.01
N TYR A 523 20.28 1.69 -0.71
CA TYR A 523 21.11 2.74 -0.14
C TYR A 523 22.58 2.63 -0.53
N THR A 524 23.11 1.42 -0.69
CA THR A 524 24.49 1.22 -1.10
C THR A 524 24.68 1.17 -2.62
N ASN A 525 23.62 0.91 -3.38
CA ASN A 525 23.67 0.63 -4.82
C ASN A 525 24.70 -0.45 -5.19
N ARG A 526 24.80 -1.50 -4.37
CA ARG A 526 25.71 -2.63 -4.58
C ARG A 526 24.91 -3.89 -4.93
N THR A 527 25.53 -4.78 -5.70
CA THR A 527 25.12 -6.17 -5.84
C THR A 527 25.64 -6.99 -4.67
N ALA A 528 25.02 -8.12 -4.38
CA ALA A 528 25.45 -9.03 -3.32
C ALA A 528 25.38 -10.49 -3.75
N LEU A 529 26.16 -11.35 -3.08
CA LEU A 529 25.93 -12.79 -3.11
C LEU A 529 24.83 -13.15 -2.10
N LEU A 530 23.90 -14.00 -2.50
CA LEU A 530 22.76 -14.40 -1.67
C LEU A 530 23.02 -15.80 -1.08
N LEU A 531 23.45 -15.84 0.19
CA LEU A 531 23.74 -17.08 0.90
C LEU A 531 22.45 -17.83 1.23
N ASN A 532 22.21 -18.99 0.63
CA ASN A 532 20.98 -19.76 0.71
C ASN A 532 19.74 -18.94 0.31
N GLY A 533 19.90 -17.99 -0.62
CA GLY A 533 18.89 -16.99 -0.98
C GLY A 533 18.02 -17.34 -2.17
N ARG A 534 18.16 -18.55 -2.76
CA ARG A 534 17.35 -19.01 -3.89
C ARG A 534 15.97 -19.44 -3.41
N VAL A 535 15.13 -18.48 -3.08
CA VAL A 535 13.79 -18.70 -2.52
C VAL A 535 12.80 -17.65 -3.05
N LEU A 536 11.51 -17.89 -2.90
CA LEU A 536 10.42 -17.00 -3.28
C LEU A 536 10.50 -16.60 -4.77
N ASN A 537 10.14 -15.38 -5.12
CA ASN A 537 10.09 -14.94 -6.52
C ASN A 537 11.47 -14.93 -7.23
N LEU A 538 12.56 -14.76 -6.48
CA LEU A 538 13.91 -14.84 -7.06
C LEU A 538 14.28 -16.29 -7.43
N GLU A 539 13.73 -17.30 -6.77
CA GLU A 539 13.90 -18.70 -7.18
C GLU A 539 13.43 -18.91 -8.61
N TYR A 540 12.23 -18.45 -8.95
CA TYR A 540 11.74 -18.59 -10.33
C TYR A 540 12.63 -17.87 -11.34
N GLY A 541 12.94 -16.61 -11.08
CA GLY A 541 13.78 -15.80 -11.95
C GLY A 541 15.23 -16.31 -12.07
N SER A 542 15.76 -17.00 -11.05
CA SER A 542 17.13 -17.56 -11.07
C SER A 542 17.31 -18.70 -12.10
N ASN A 543 16.21 -19.31 -12.50
CA ASN A 543 16.22 -20.35 -13.53
C ASN A 543 15.99 -19.78 -14.95
N ALA A 544 15.84 -18.46 -15.09
CA ALA A 544 15.67 -17.80 -16.38
C ALA A 544 17.00 -17.79 -17.17
N PRO A 545 16.96 -17.88 -18.51
CA PRO A 545 18.16 -17.70 -19.33
C PRO A 545 18.82 -16.36 -19.09
N GLY A 546 20.13 -16.35 -18.81
CA GLY A 546 20.90 -15.12 -18.56
C GLY A 546 20.65 -14.47 -17.19
N ALA A 547 20.06 -15.19 -16.23
CA ALA A 547 19.99 -14.76 -14.83
C ALA A 547 21.40 -14.72 -14.23
N ALA A 548 21.66 -13.71 -13.37
CA ALA A 548 22.94 -13.59 -12.68
C ALA A 548 23.15 -14.75 -11.69
N ASP A 549 24.37 -15.30 -11.62
CA ASP A 549 24.76 -16.33 -10.64
C ASP A 549 25.18 -15.68 -9.33
N VAL A 550 24.20 -15.24 -8.54
CA VAL A 550 24.41 -14.57 -7.25
C VAL A 550 24.13 -15.50 -6.06
N PHE A 551 23.70 -16.73 -6.29
CA PHE A 551 23.30 -17.64 -5.22
C PHE A 551 24.45 -18.54 -4.78
N ILE A 552 24.75 -18.52 -3.48
CA ILE A 552 25.80 -19.36 -2.88
C ILE A 552 25.22 -20.20 -1.74
N ASP A 553 25.83 -21.37 -1.52
CA ASP A 553 25.55 -22.25 -0.40
C ASP A 553 26.54 -22.04 0.76
N ASP A 554 26.36 -22.78 1.84
CA ASP A 554 27.21 -22.73 3.05
C ASP A 554 28.67 -23.09 2.75
N GLN A 555 28.91 -24.05 1.83
CA GLN A 555 30.26 -24.48 1.49
C GLN A 555 31.01 -23.38 0.69
N LYS A 556 30.37 -22.82 -0.32
CA LYS A 556 30.92 -21.71 -1.12
C LYS A 556 31.13 -20.47 -0.25
N PHE A 557 30.19 -20.19 0.68
CA PHE A 557 30.34 -19.12 1.64
C PHE A 557 31.56 -19.32 2.55
N ALA A 558 31.74 -20.49 3.19
CA ALA A 558 32.86 -20.74 4.07
C ALA A 558 34.21 -20.61 3.34
N ASN A 559 34.29 -21.09 2.10
CA ASN A 559 35.47 -20.93 1.27
C ASN A 559 35.79 -19.47 0.96
N LEU A 560 34.78 -18.67 0.55
CA LEU A 560 34.95 -17.25 0.25
C LEU A 560 35.33 -16.45 1.50
N TRP A 561 34.73 -16.77 2.65
CA TRP A 561 34.91 -16.04 3.89
C TRP A 561 36.32 -16.18 4.47
N THR A 562 36.97 -17.32 4.24
CA THR A 562 38.33 -17.62 4.72
C THR A 562 39.42 -17.19 3.74
N THR A 563 39.09 -16.81 2.51
CA THR A 563 40.03 -16.33 1.50
C THR A 563 40.11 -14.80 1.51
N GLN A 564 41.18 -14.25 0.95
CA GLN A 564 41.26 -12.82 0.63
C GLN A 564 40.45 -12.58 -0.66
N PRO A 565 39.63 -11.59 -0.81
CA PRO A 565 39.58 -10.25 -0.21
C PRO A 565 38.55 -10.07 0.94
N ARG A 566 38.33 -8.79 1.33
CA ARG A 566 37.33 -8.43 2.36
C ARG A 566 35.92 -8.70 1.88
N PHE A 567 35.14 -9.34 2.74
CA PHE A 567 33.70 -9.55 2.60
C PHE A 567 32.93 -8.90 3.74
N TYR A 568 31.70 -8.49 3.45
CA TYR A 568 30.70 -8.07 4.42
C TYR A 568 29.50 -8.99 4.33
N LEU A 569 28.98 -9.41 5.48
CA LEU A 569 27.79 -10.26 5.57
C LEU A 569 26.70 -9.54 6.37
N VAL A 570 25.51 -9.41 5.78
CA VAL A 570 24.33 -8.94 6.50
C VAL A 570 23.44 -10.14 6.80
N CYS A 571 23.10 -10.29 8.09
CA CYS A 571 22.27 -11.39 8.56
C CYS A 571 21.34 -10.96 9.70
N ALA A 572 20.34 -11.79 10.01
CA ALA A 572 19.58 -11.65 11.24
C ALA A 572 20.44 -12.02 12.44
N GLN A 573 20.26 -11.33 13.57
CA GLN A 573 20.96 -11.62 14.82
C GLN A 573 20.78 -13.08 15.26
N THR A 574 19.63 -13.68 14.97
CA THR A 574 19.33 -15.09 15.26
C THR A 574 20.14 -16.09 14.43
N SER A 575 20.77 -15.68 13.34
CA SER A 575 21.60 -16.52 12.48
C SER A 575 23.05 -16.61 12.96
N LEU A 576 23.48 -15.74 13.87
CA LEU A 576 24.87 -15.66 14.33
C LEU A 576 25.43 -17.00 14.84
N PRO A 577 24.72 -17.80 15.68
CA PRO A 577 25.25 -19.08 16.15
C PRO A 577 25.56 -20.08 15.01
N ARG A 578 24.69 -20.12 13.97
CA ARG A 578 24.92 -20.96 12.78
C ARG A 578 26.17 -20.51 12.01
N LEU A 579 26.33 -19.21 11.81
CA LEU A 579 27.47 -18.64 11.10
C LEU A 579 28.78 -18.87 11.86
N GLN A 580 28.76 -18.76 13.20
CA GLN A 580 29.91 -19.08 14.04
C GLN A 580 30.32 -20.55 13.93
N THR A 581 29.36 -21.45 13.75
CA THR A 581 29.66 -22.88 13.52
C THR A 581 30.28 -23.11 12.14
N LEU A 582 29.90 -22.34 11.12
CA LEU A 582 30.39 -22.48 9.74
C LEU A 582 31.82 -22.00 9.55
N VAL A 583 32.15 -20.83 10.09
CA VAL A 583 33.44 -20.15 9.78
C VAL A 583 34.29 -19.88 11.02
N GLY A 584 33.81 -20.25 12.20
CA GLY A 584 34.47 -19.99 13.48
C GLY A 584 34.17 -18.58 14.03
N PRO A 585 34.00 -18.45 15.37
CA PRO A 585 33.65 -17.17 15.99
C PRO A 585 34.73 -16.09 15.82
N ALA A 586 36.03 -16.48 15.74
CA ALA A 586 37.15 -15.55 15.60
C ALA A 586 37.21 -14.89 14.20
N ASN A 587 36.48 -15.41 13.21
CA ASN A 587 36.48 -14.90 11.84
C ASN A 587 35.24 -14.02 11.54
N LEU A 588 34.48 -13.63 12.56
CA LEU A 588 33.26 -12.85 12.44
C LEU A 588 33.38 -11.57 13.27
N ASP A 589 33.91 -10.53 12.67
CA ASP A 589 33.99 -9.21 13.30
C ASP A 589 32.70 -8.44 13.10
N VAL A 590 32.11 -7.92 14.17
CA VAL A 590 30.89 -7.12 14.14
C VAL A 590 31.21 -5.70 13.73
N VAL A 591 30.66 -5.24 12.63
CA VAL A 591 30.78 -3.87 12.12
C VAL A 591 29.70 -2.97 12.70
N ALA A 592 28.45 -3.44 12.68
CA ALA A 592 27.29 -2.70 13.19
C ALA A 592 26.12 -3.63 13.51
N GLN A 593 25.24 -3.16 14.40
CA GLN A 593 23.97 -3.82 14.72
C GLN A 593 22.85 -2.80 14.74
N SER A 594 21.71 -3.12 14.14
CA SER A 594 20.51 -2.29 14.15
C SER A 594 19.29 -3.10 13.75
N GLY A 595 18.15 -2.84 14.38
CA GLY A 595 16.87 -3.44 14.00
C GLY A 595 16.81 -4.96 14.09
N GLY A 596 17.64 -5.58 14.96
CA GLY A 596 17.75 -7.05 15.07
C GLY A 596 18.54 -7.71 13.94
N LYS A 597 19.28 -6.92 13.16
CA LYS A 597 20.18 -7.33 12.07
C LYS A 597 21.62 -6.96 12.41
N ILE A 598 22.58 -7.70 11.85
CA ILE A 598 24.01 -7.51 12.08
C ILE A 598 24.72 -7.40 10.74
N LEU A 599 25.66 -6.46 10.66
CA LEU A 599 26.67 -6.37 9.61
C LEU A 599 27.98 -6.94 10.18
N LEU A 600 28.49 -7.98 9.54
CA LEU A 600 29.73 -8.69 9.88
C LEU A 600 30.77 -8.48 8.79
N THR A 601 32.06 -8.66 9.13
CA THR A 601 33.17 -8.71 8.19
C THR A 601 34.15 -9.82 8.56
N ASN A 602 34.86 -10.36 7.54
CA ASN A 602 35.90 -11.37 7.74
C ASN A 602 37.29 -10.79 8.09
N HIS A 603 37.41 -9.46 8.12
CA HIS A 603 38.65 -8.78 8.49
C HIS A 603 38.34 -7.61 9.43
N PRO A 604 39.05 -7.44 10.54
CA PRO A 604 38.85 -6.33 11.47
C PRO A 604 38.89 -4.98 10.74
N LEU A 605 38.07 -4.05 11.18
CA LEU A 605 38.14 -2.67 10.70
C LEU A 605 39.40 -1.98 11.26
N PRO A 606 40.05 -1.08 10.50
CA PRO A 606 41.09 -0.22 11.05
C PRO A 606 40.59 0.54 12.28
N THR A 607 41.40 0.61 13.31
CA THR A 607 41.04 1.19 14.65
C THR A 607 40.58 2.66 14.58
N SER A 608 40.91 3.38 13.49
CA SER A 608 40.45 4.77 13.25
C SER A 608 39.00 4.90 12.79
N ALA A 609 38.37 3.79 12.43
CA ALA A 609 36.98 3.75 11.91
C ALA A 609 35.98 3.19 12.94
N ALA A 610 36.42 2.76 14.12
CA ALA A 610 35.51 2.30 15.16
C ALA A 610 34.71 3.50 15.69
N PRO A 611 33.37 3.48 15.65
CA PRO A 611 32.59 4.53 16.27
C PRO A 611 32.85 4.53 17.78
N ALA A 612 33.12 5.70 18.36
CA ALA A 612 33.18 5.87 19.79
C ALA A 612 31.88 5.31 20.43
N PRO A 613 31.96 4.58 21.56
CA PRO A 613 30.76 4.16 22.28
C PRO A 613 29.97 5.42 22.62
N GLN A 614 28.72 5.48 22.18
CA GLN A 614 27.83 6.58 22.55
C GLN A 614 27.69 6.55 24.08
N SER A 615 28.45 7.41 24.75
CA SER A 615 28.27 7.71 26.15
C SER A 615 26.88 8.31 26.30
N GLY A 616 26.02 7.61 27.05
CA GLY A 616 24.68 8.11 27.35
C GLY A 616 24.77 9.45 28.08
N SER A 617 24.01 10.37 27.60
CA SER A 617 23.51 11.55 28.30
C SER A 617 22.01 11.70 28.04
#